data_e2041490bc1536914e3bb56e70866369
#
_entry.id   e2041490bc1536914e3bb56e70866369
#
_cell.length_a   1.000
_cell.length_b   1.000
_cell.length_c   1.000
_cell.angle_alpha   90.00
_cell.angle_beta   90.00
_cell.angle_gamma   90.00
#
_symmetry.space_group_name_H-M   'P 1'
#
loop_
_entity.id
_entity.type
_entity.pdbx_description
1 polymer ?
#
loop_
_entity_poly.entity_id
_entity_poly.type
_entity_poly.pdbx_seq_one_letter_code
_entity_poly.pdbx_strand_id
1 'polypeptide(L)'
;MKIAFSTLGCPDFDWPDIYSMAKDLGFDGIEIRGLGKDIFAVRARPFTEEELPNTIKKLKELRLEIPCLSSGCCLKFADKAEQNHNEIVQYIELASKLGTPYIRILADLEPQPCGEVDDEAVLAALRRLIPIAEEKGVTLLIETNGVYTDTKRLGELLASAASDAVGALWDVHHPYRFAGESADTTVKNLGAYIKYVHVKDSVMQDGKVSYRMMGEGDLPFDDFMMALRSLNYEGYISLEWVKRWASDLSDAGVVFPHFVNYMSAYIEKDAAKGRLYYNNAKTGQYIWEKDA
;
A
#
# COMPACT_ATOMS: atom_id res chain seq x y z
N MET A 1 -10.59 10.41 0.35
CA MET A 1 -9.80 9.15 0.47
C MET A 1 -10.71 7.96 0.26
N LYS A 2 -10.23 6.88 -0.33
CA LYS A 2 -10.91 5.61 -0.58
C LYS A 2 -10.35 4.52 0.33
N ILE A 3 -11.12 3.47 0.62
CA ILE A 3 -10.66 2.35 1.43
C ILE A 3 -10.52 1.07 0.60
N ALA A 4 -9.47 0.31 0.89
CA ALA A 4 -9.22 -1.01 0.33
C ALA A 4 -8.72 -1.97 1.40
N PHE A 5 -8.63 -3.24 1.05
CA PHE A 5 -7.93 -4.25 1.84
C PHE A 5 -7.02 -5.09 0.95
N SER A 6 -5.93 -5.58 1.52
CA SER A 6 -5.07 -6.55 0.86
C SER A 6 -5.60 -7.97 1.03
N THR A 7 -5.57 -8.76 -0.06
CA THR A 7 -5.94 -10.19 -0.04
C THR A 7 -5.04 -11.05 0.86
N LEU A 8 -3.99 -10.48 1.45
CA LEU A 8 -3.25 -11.10 2.56
C LEU A 8 -4.15 -11.41 3.76
N GLY A 9 -5.17 -10.60 3.98
CA GLY A 9 -6.10 -10.73 5.10
C GLY A 9 -7.13 -11.85 4.97
N CYS A 10 -7.32 -12.39 3.75
CA CYS A 10 -8.31 -13.43 3.47
C CYS A 10 -7.72 -14.57 2.61
N PRO A 11 -6.66 -15.27 3.09
CA PRO A 11 -5.93 -16.24 2.29
C PRO A 11 -6.74 -17.46 1.85
N ASP A 12 -7.82 -17.77 2.55
CA ASP A 12 -8.67 -18.94 2.30
C ASP A 12 -9.90 -18.62 1.46
N PHE A 13 -10.11 -17.33 1.10
CA PHE A 13 -11.26 -16.92 0.29
C PHE A 13 -10.98 -17.17 -1.20
N ASP A 14 -11.99 -17.57 -1.91
CA ASP A 14 -11.98 -17.58 -3.37
C ASP A 14 -12.31 -16.16 -3.92
N TRP A 15 -12.16 -15.98 -5.23
CA TRP A 15 -12.39 -14.69 -5.84
C TRP A 15 -13.84 -14.18 -5.70
N PRO A 16 -14.88 -15.00 -5.85
CA PRO A 16 -16.26 -14.63 -5.54
C PRO A 16 -16.47 -14.14 -4.11
N ASP A 17 -15.90 -14.80 -3.12
CA ASP A 17 -16.01 -14.39 -1.73
C ASP A 17 -15.32 -13.04 -1.48
N ILE A 18 -14.15 -12.82 -2.08
CA ILE A 18 -13.37 -11.59 -1.94
C ILE A 18 -14.15 -10.37 -2.47
N TYR A 19 -14.64 -10.43 -3.71
CA TYR A 19 -15.34 -9.27 -4.27
C TYR A 19 -16.74 -9.08 -3.67
N SER A 20 -17.42 -10.15 -3.23
CA SER A 20 -18.71 -10.05 -2.54
C SER A 20 -18.52 -9.37 -1.19
N MET A 21 -17.55 -9.80 -0.39
CA MET A 21 -17.21 -9.17 0.88
C MET A 21 -16.80 -7.69 0.69
N ALA A 22 -15.98 -7.39 -0.30
CA ALA A 22 -15.60 -6.00 -0.60
C ALA A 22 -16.84 -5.14 -0.87
N LYS A 23 -17.77 -5.65 -1.68
CA LYS A 23 -19.01 -4.95 -2.03
C LYS A 23 -19.93 -4.78 -0.84
N ASP A 24 -20.16 -5.84 -0.09
CA ASP A 24 -21.12 -5.87 1.01
C ASP A 24 -20.69 -4.98 2.19
N LEU A 25 -19.38 -4.89 2.43
CA LEU A 25 -18.80 -4.03 3.47
C LEU A 25 -18.58 -2.59 3.02
N GLY A 26 -18.72 -2.27 1.72
CA GLY A 26 -18.55 -0.91 1.22
C GLY A 26 -17.11 -0.48 0.99
N PHE A 27 -16.20 -1.41 0.73
CA PHE A 27 -14.87 -1.07 0.22
C PHE A 27 -14.95 -0.48 -1.20
N ASP A 28 -14.01 0.40 -1.52
CA ASP A 28 -13.84 0.97 -2.86
C ASP A 28 -12.91 0.11 -3.73
N GLY A 29 -12.01 -0.65 -3.11
CA GLY A 29 -11.03 -1.44 -3.83
C GLY A 29 -10.52 -2.67 -3.11
N ILE A 30 -9.87 -3.53 -3.90
CA ILE A 30 -9.22 -4.77 -3.46
C ILE A 30 -7.76 -4.73 -3.93
N GLU A 31 -6.83 -4.74 -3.00
CA GLU A 31 -5.41 -4.90 -3.31
C GLU A 31 -5.09 -6.39 -3.42
N ILE A 32 -4.44 -6.76 -4.52
CA ILE A 32 -4.14 -8.15 -4.80
C ILE A 32 -2.71 -8.50 -4.40
N ARG A 33 -2.57 -9.35 -3.36
CA ARG A 33 -1.31 -9.95 -2.93
C ARG A 33 -1.42 -11.48 -2.88
N GLY A 34 -1.73 -12.07 -4.02
CA GLY A 34 -2.06 -13.48 -4.17
C GLY A 34 -3.54 -13.79 -3.92
N LEU A 35 -4.01 -14.90 -4.48
CA LEU A 35 -5.38 -15.40 -4.34
C LEU A 35 -5.33 -16.90 -4.01
N GLY A 36 -5.96 -17.32 -2.92
CA GLY A 36 -5.90 -18.70 -2.47
C GLY A 36 -4.45 -19.19 -2.36
N LYS A 37 -4.10 -20.22 -3.12
CA LYS A 37 -2.74 -20.79 -3.16
C LYS A 37 -1.78 -20.05 -4.11
N ASP A 38 -2.31 -19.22 -5.01
CA ASP A 38 -1.53 -18.53 -6.02
C ASP A 38 -0.97 -17.21 -5.45
N ILE A 39 0.25 -17.28 -4.91
CA ILE A 39 0.94 -16.10 -4.39
C ILE A 39 1.38 -15.18 -5.55
N PHE A 40 1.74 -15.75 -6.69
CA PHE A 40 1.99 -15.00 -7.92
C PHE A 40 0.66 -14.69 -8.60
N ALA A 41 0.09 -13.55 -8.28
CA ALA A 41 -1.26 -13.15 -8.66
C ALA A 41 -1.54 -13.23 -10.17
N VAL A 42 -0.52 -12.98 -11.01
CA VAL A 42 -0.65 -13.04 -12.47
C VAL A 42 -1.11 -14.41 -12.97
N ARG A 43 -0.83 -15.49 -12.23
CA ARG A 43 -1.24 -16.86 -12.58
C ARG A 43 -2.57 -17.27 -11.97
N ALA A 44 -3.13 -16.45 -11.09
CA ALA A 44 -4.41 -16.75 -10.47
C ALA A 44 -5.53 -16.77 -11.52
N ARG A 45 -6.46 -17.72 -11.38
CA ARG A 45 -7.52 -17.94 -12.35
C ARG A 45 -8.27 -16.69 -12.79
N PRO A 46 -8.65 -15.73 -11.92
CA PRO A 46 -9.35 -14.53 -12.35
C PRO A 46 -8.58 -13.64 -13.31
N PHE A 47 -7.26 -13.80 -13.39
CA PHE A 47 -6.35 -12.96 -14.18
C PHE A 47 -5.74 -13.67 -15.39
N THR A 48 -6.16 -14.91 -15.65
CA THR A 48 -5.80 -15.60 -16.91
C THR A 48 -6.44 -14.89 -18.11
N GLU A 49 -5.89 -15.05 -19.30
CA GLU A 49 -6.43 -14.43 -20.53
C GLU A 49 -7.90 -14.77 -20.78
N GLU A 50 -8.33 -15.98 -20.40
CA GLU A 50 -9.69 -16.47 -20.56
C GLU A 50 -10.66 -15.77 -19.59
N GLU A 51 -10.28 -15.60 -18.32
CA GLU A 51 -11.17 -15.11 -17.25
C GLU A 51 -11.08 -13.58 -17.04
N LEU A 52 -10.01 -12.95 -17.47
CA LEU A 52 -9.77 -11.52 -17.24
C LEU A 52 -10.92 -10.61 -17.73
N PRO A 53 -11.52 -10.84 -18.90
CA PRO A 53 -12.68 -10.03 -19.33
C PRO A 53 -13.86 -10.15 -18.39
N ASN A 54 -14.11 -11.34 -17.84
CA ASN A 54 -15.20 -11.59 -16.88
C ASN A 54 -14.90 -10.90 -15.55
N THR A 55 -13.64 -10.94 -15.09
CA THR A 55 -13.18 -10.25 -13.89
C THR A 55 -13.36 -8.73 -14.01
N ILE A 56 -12.92 -8.13 -15.11
CA ILE A 56 -13.08 -6.68 -15.36
C ILE A 56 -14.55 -6.29 -15.39
N LYS A 57 -15.39 -7.06 -16.09
CA LYS A 57 -16.84 -6.84 -16.14
C LYS A 57 -17.46 -6.88 -14.74
N LYS A 58 -17.10 -7.90 -13.94
CA LYS A 58 -17.64 -8.08 -12.59
C LYS A 58 -17.23 -6.92 -11.66
N LEU A 59 -15.98 -6.51 -11.67
CA LEU A 59 -15.50 -5.37 -10.89
C LEU A 59 -16.26 -4.08 -11.24
N LYS A 60 -16.47 -3.83 -12.55
CA LYS A 60 -17.21 -2.67 -13.03
C LYS A 60 -18.69 -2.71 -12.56
N GLU A 61 -19.36 -3.86 -12.65
CA GLU A 61 -20.73 -4.05 -12.17
C GLU A 61 -20.86 -3.75 -10.67
N LEU A 62 -19.86 -4.16 -9.89
CA LEU A 62 -19.81 -3.96 -8.44
C LEU A 62 -19.29 -2.57 -8.04
N ARG A 63 -18.73 -1.80 -8.98
CA ARG A 63 -18.04 -0.53 -8.74
C ARG A 63 -16.85 -0.70 -7.78
N LEU A 64 -16.10 -1.78 -7.97
CA LEU A 64 -14.87 -2.07 -7.25
C LEU A 64 -13.67 -1.84 -8.16
N GLU A 65 -12.58 -1.35 -7.61
CA GLU A 65 -11.30 -1.17 -8.29
C GLU A 65 -10.25 -2.16 -7.76
N ILE A 66 -9.23 -2.44 -8.56
CA ILE A 66 -7.98 -3.02 -8.08
C ILE A 66 -6.94 -1.90 -8.11
N PRO A 67 -6.75 -1.16 -6.99
CA PRO A 67 -5.87 0.00 -6.99
C PRO A 67 -4.39 -0.36 -7.02
N CYS A 68 -4.02 -1.54 -6.55
CA CYS A 68 -2.63 -1.97 -6.46
C CYS A 68 -2.51 -3.49 -6.64
N LEU A 69 -1.51 -3.91 -7.40
CA LEU A 69 -1.02 -5.28 -7.43
C LEU A 69 0.27 -5.35 -6.60
N SER A 70 0.26 -6.10 -5.51
CA SER A 70 1.42 -6.25 -4.64
C SER A 70 2.23 -7.48 -5.02
N SER A 71 3.41 -7.27 -5.65
CA SER A 71 4.31 -8.34 -6.05
C SER A 71 5.07 -8.93 -4.86
N GLY A 72 5.65 -10.14 -5.05
CA GLY A 72 6.59 -10.74 -4.11
C GLY A 72 8.05 -10.39 -4.41
N CYS A 73 8.29 -9.60 -5.46
CA CYS A 73 9.63 -9.26 -5.91
C CYS A 73 10.36 -8.36 -4.92
N CYS A 74 11.63 -8.69 -4.68
CA CYS A 74 12.50 -7.89 -3.83
C CYS A 74 13.80 -7.57 -4.56
N LEU A 75 14.04 -6.27 -4.79
CA LEU A 75 15.16 -5.79 -5.60
C LEU A 75 16.54 -5.93 -4.93
N LYS A 76 16.57 -6.13 -3.60
CA LYS A 76 17.81 -6.41 -2.85
C LYS A 76 18.60 -7.59 -3.39
N PHE A 77 17.94 -8.59 -3.96
CA PHE A 77 18.58 -9.84 -4.32
C PHE A 77 19.13 -9.82 -5.76
N ALA A 78 20.41 -9.53 -5.90
CA ALA A 78 21.08 -9.47 -7.20
C ALA A 78 21.08 -10.82 -7.95
N ASP A 79 21.14 -11.93 -7.24
CA ASP A 79 21.05 -13.29 -7.79
C ASP A 79 19.68 -13.61 -8.39
N LYS A 80 18.64 -12.87 -8.00
CA LYS A 80 17.26 -12.97 -8.53
C LYS A 80 16.88 -11.82 -9.48
N ALA A 81 17.82 -10.96 -9.86
CA ALA A 81 17.53 -9.75 -10.62
C ALA A 81 16.74 -10.00 -11.90
N GLU A 82 17.13 -10.99 -12.72
CA GLU A 82 16.41 -11.32 -13.95
C GLU A 82 15.04 -11.98 -13.67
N GLN A 83 14.93 -12.82 -12.64
CA GLN A 83 13.66 -13.38 -12.25
C GLN A 83 12.70 -12.29 -11.79
N ASN A 84 13.15 -11.39 -10.91
CA ASN A 84 12.35 -10.26 -10.42
C ASN A 84 11.95 -9.33 -11.56
N HIS A 85 12.89 -9.02 -12.48
CA HIS A 85 12.59 -8.20 -13.65
C HIS A 85 11.44 -8.80 -14.49
N ASN A 86 11.56 -10.08 -14.85
CA ASN A 86 10.57 -10.78 -15.67
C ASN A 86 9.21 -10.92 -14.95
N GLU A 87 9.21 -11.11 -13.63
CA GLU A 87 7.99 -11.18 -12.84
C GLU A 87 7.30 -9.81 -12.78
N ILE A 88 8.05 -8.72 -12.54
CA ILE A 88 7.50 -7.37 -12.48
C ILE A 88 6.93 -6.96 -13.85
N VAL A 89 7.59 -7.32 -14.95
CA VAL A 89 7.06 -7.07 -16.31
C VAL A 89 5.68 -7.73 -16.48
N GLN A 90 5.49 -8.96 -16.01
CA GLN A 90 4.19 -9.64 -16.07
C GLN A 90 3.14 -8.92 -15.21
N TYR A 91 3.52 -8.38 -14.05
CA TYR A 91 2.63 -7.54 -13.25
C TYR A 91 2.27 -6.23 -13.96
N ILE A 92 3.22 -5.59 -14.66
CA ILE A 92 2.97 -4.37 -15.46
C ILE A 92 1.95 -4.67 -16.57
N GLU A 93 2.12 -5.78 -17.29
CA GLU A 93 1.18 -6.21 -18.33
C GLU A 93 -0.24 -6.47 -17.77
N LEU A 94 -0.34 -7.15 -16.63
CA LEU A 94 -1.62 -7.40 -15.98
C LEU A 94 -2.25 -6.10 -15.48
N ALA A 95 -1.47 -5.22 -14.84
CA ALA A 95 -1.93 -3.94 -14.32
C ALA A 95 -2.51 -3.06 -15.44
N SER A 96 -1.80 -2.97 -16.58
CA SER A 96 -2.25 -2.24 -17.76
C SER A 96 -3.58 -2.79 -18.30
N LYS A 97 -3.75 -4.11 -18.39
CA LYS A 97 -5.01 -4.75 -18.83
C LYS A 97 -6.17 -4.52 -17.86
N LEU A 98 -5.91 -4.48 -16.55
CA LEU A 98 -6.90 -4.23 -15.50
C LEU A 98 -7.25 -2.74 -15.34
N GLY A 99 -6.41 -1.83 -15.85
CA GLY A 99 -6.49 -0.41 -15.51
C GLY A 99 -6.02 -0.10 -14.08
N THR A 100 -5.20 -0.97 -13.50
CA THR A 100 -4.60 -0.82 -12.17
C THR A 100 -3.42 0.15 -12.24
N PRO A 101 -3.42 1.26 -11.48
CA PRO A 101 -2.38 2.26 -11.60
C PRO A 101 -1.05 1.89 -10.94
N TYR A 102 -1.08 1.00 -9.93
CA TYR A 102 0.07 0.78 -9.06
C TYR A 102 0.49 -0.68 -8.96
N ILE A 103 1.82 -0.88 -8.90
CA ILE A 103 2.43 -2.17 -8.55
C ILE A 103 3.36 -1.93 -7.38
N ARG A 104 3.14 -2.63 -6.27
CA ARG A 104 4.06 -2.61 -5.14
C ARG A 104 5.23 -3.57 -5.36
N ILE A 105 6.43 -3.07 -5.11
CA ILE A 105 7.70 -3.79 -5.17
C ILE A 105 8.42 -3.59 -3.83
N LEU A 106 9.09 -4.62 -3.34
CA LEU A 106 9.99 -4.52 -2.19
C LEU A 106 11.40 -4.18 -2.67
N ALA A 107 12.03 -3.21 -2.03
CA ALA A 107 13.46 -2.96 -2.19
C ALA A 107 14.29 -3.62 -1.09
N ASP A 108 13.68 -3.88 0.08
CA ASP A 108 14.21 -4.78 1.14
C ASP A 108 13.10 -5.73 1.59
N LEU A 109 13.43 -6.94 2.01
CA LEU A 109 12.44 -8.03 2.20
C LEU A 109 11.69 -7.94 3.51
N GLU A 110 12.43 -7.78 4.61
CA GLU A 110 11.84 -7.81 5.96
C GLU A 110 11.23 -6.47 6.33
N PRO A 111 10.14 -6.43 7.11
CA PRO A 111 9.54 -5.18 7.57
C PRO A 111 10.51 -4.28 8.36
N GLN A 112 11.32 -4.88 9.22
CA GLN A 112 12.39 -4.18 9.96
C GLN A 112 13.69 -4.19 9.17
N PRO A 113 14.55 -3.17 9.35
CA PRO A 113 15.88 -3.17 8.75
C PRO A 113 16.68 -4.41 9.15
N CYS A 114 17.15 -5.16 8.15
CA CYS A 114 17.91 -6.38 8.33
C CYS A 114 19.03 -6.50 7.29
N GLY A 115 20.26 -6.28 7.71
CA GLY A 115 21.45 -6.31 6.85
C GLY A 115 21.55 -5.09 5.92
N GLU A 116 22.41 -5.20 4.92
CA GLU A 116 22.71 -4.12 3.99
C GLU A 116 21.90 -4.25 2.70
N VAL A 117 21.61 -3.12 2.10
CA VAL A 117 21.00 -3.00 0.76
C VAL A 117 21.86 -2.04 -0.05
N ASP A 118 22.19 -2.45 -1.27
CA ASP A 118 22.90 -1.64 -2.25
C ASP A 118 21.88 -0.79 -3.04
N ASP A 119 21.79 0.50 -2.70
CA ASP A 119 20.85 1.44 -3.33
C ASP A 119 21.13 1.63 -4.82
N GLU A 120 22.40 1.55 -5.26
CA GLU A 120 22.74 1.65 -6.67
C GLU A 120 22.25 0.43 -7.45
N ALA A 121 22.32 -0.77 -6.87
CA ALA A 121 21.78 -1.97 -7.48
C ALA A 121 20.25 -1.91 -7.58
N VAL A 122 19.56 -1.44 -6.53
CA VAL A 122 18.10 -1.22 -6.53
C VAL A 122 17.73 -0.18 -7.60
N LEU A 123 18.45 0.93 -7.67
CA LEU A 123 18.23 1.97 -8.65
C LEU A 123 18.44 1.48 -10.08
N ALA A 124 19.48 0.68 -10.32
CA ALA A 124 19.75 0.07 -11.62
C ALA A 124 18.60 -0.88 -12.04
N ALA A 125 18.06 -1.67 -11.11
CA ALA A 125 16.92 -2.53 -11.37
C ALA A 125 15.66 -1.71 -11.72
N LEU A 126 15.38 -0.63 -10.98
CA LEU A 126 14.26 0.27 -11.28
C LEU A 126 14.40 0.93 -12.66
N ARG A 127 15.59 1.43 -13.02
CA ARG A 127 15.84 2.06 -14.31
C ARG A 127 15.60 1.14 -15.51
N ARG A 128 15.72 -0.17 -15.34
CA ARG A 128 15.37 -1.16 -16.39
C ARG A 128 13.84 -1.32 -16.55
N LEU A 129 13.07 -1.11 -15.48
CA LEU A 129 11.62 -1.29 -15.46
C LEU A 129 10.86 0.00 -15.83
N ILE A 130 11.41 1.16 -15.53
CA ILE A 130 10.78 2.47 -15.73
C ILE A 130 10.24 2.66 -17.17
N PRO A 131 11.03 2.43 -18.23
CA PRO A 131 10.51 2.63 -19.61
C PRO A 131 9.30 1.76 -19.93
N ILE A 132 9.26 0.53 -19.38
CA ILE A 132 8.15 -0.41 -19.58
C ILE A 132 6.91 0.07 -18.81
N ALA A 133 7.11 0.53 -17.58
CA ALA A 133 6.05 1.06 -16.75
C ALA A 133 5.44 2.34 -17.34
N GLU A 134 6.27 3.25 -17.84
CA GLU A 134 5.85 4.49 -18.54
C GLU A 134 5.01 4.17 -19.79
N GLU A 135 5.48 3.25 -20.63
CA GLU A 135 4.74 2.83 -21.84
C GLU A 135 3.35 2.28 -21.51
N LYS A 136 3.23 1.56 -20.39
CA LYS A 136 1.98 0.91 -19.96
C LYS A 136 1.11 1.80 -19.06
N GLY A 137 1.58 2.98 -18.69
CA GLY A 137 0.86 3.91 -17.80
C GLY A 137 0.71 3.39 -16.36
N VAL A 138 1.71 2.64 -15.86
CA VAL A 138 1.74 2.03 -14.52
C VAL A 138 2.83 2.67 -13.69
N THR A 139 2.58 2.90 -12.40
CA THR A 139 3.59 3.41 -11.47
C THR A 139 4.08 2.29 -10.54
N LEU A 140 5.39 2.16 -10.44
CA LEU A 140 6.07 1.21 -9.55
C LEU A 140 6.24 1.85 -8.17
N LEU A 141 5.69 1.23 -7.13
CA LEU A 141 5.75 1.76 -5.77
C LEU A 141 6.74 0.96 -4.93
N ILE A 142 7.72 1.65 -4.37
CA ILE A 142 8.59 1.06 -3.37
C ILE A 142 7.95 1.25 -2.00
N GLU A 143 7.76 0.14 -1.30
CA GLU A 143 7.21 0.17 0.05
C GLU A 143 8.24 0.65 1.06
N THR A 144 7.78 1.39 2.07
CA THR A 144 8.58 1.79 3.24
C THR A 144 8.89 0.59 4.12
N ASN A 145 9.76 -0.30 3.64
CA ASN A 145 10.06 -1.62 4.21
C ASN A 145 11.57 -1.79 4.43
N GLY A 146 11.99 -2.51 5.45
CA GLY A 146 13.38 -2.78 5.76
C GLY A 146 14.20 -1.52 5.97
N VAL A 147 15.33 -1.38 5.28
CA VAL A 147 16.21 -0.19 5.39
C VAL A 147 15.52 1.08 4.87
N TYR A 148 14.48 0.96 4.07
CA TYR A 148 13.66 2.07 3.55
C TYR A 148 12.54 2.50 4.50
N THR A 149 12.50 1.95 5.70
CA THR A 149 11.78 2.55 6.84
C THR A 149 12.41 3.89 7.26
N ASP A 150 13.71 4.10 6.96
CA ASP A 150 14.31 5.44 6.84
C ASP A 150 13.76 6.09 5.55
N THR A 151 12.71 6.89 5.72
CA THR A 151 12.00 7.47 4.59
C THR A 151 12.80 8.55 3.87
N LYS A 152 13.82 9.12 4.50
CA LYS A 152 14.76 10.01 3.83
C LYS A 152 15.58 9.24 2.79
N ARG A 153 16.12 8.06 3.16
CA ARG A 153 16.82 7.17 2.23
C ARG A 153 15.94 6.76 1.05
N LEU A 154 14.68 6.41 1.31
CA LEU A 154 13.73 6.11 0.24
C LEU A 154 13.50 7.32 -0.67
N GLY A 155 13.32 8.51 -0.10
CA GLY A 155 13.13 9.75 -0.88
C GLY A 155 14.34 10.05 -1.79
N GLU A 156 15.56 9.84 -1.31
CA GLU A 156 16.79 9.99 -2.09
C GLU A 156 16.87 8.97 -3.24
N LEU A 157 16.49 7.71 -3.01
CA LEU A 157 16.41 6.68 -4.03
C LEU A 157 15.40 7.05 -5.13
N LEU A 158 14.18 7.47 -4.75
CA LEU A 158 13.13 7.85 -5.69
C LEU A 158 13.50 9.10 -6.50
N ALA A 159 14.12 10.10 -5.85
CA ALA A 159 14.64 11.28 -6.54
C ALA A 159 15.73 10.90 -7.58
N SER A 160 16.59 9.93 -7.24
CA SER A 160 17.65 9.44 -8.15
C SER A 160 17.10 8.62 -9.33
N ALA A 161 15.91 8.04 -9.20
CA ALA A 161 15.22 7.37 -10.30
C ALA A 161 14.71 8.35 -11.36
N ALA A 162 14.40 9.59 -10.97
CA ALA A 162 14.03 10.72 -11.83
C ALA A 162 12.91 10.41 -12.83
N SER A 163 11.84 9.71 -12.41
CA SER A 163 10.69 9.35 -13.24
C SER A 163 9.39 9.41 -12.42
N ASP A 164 8.31 9.85 -13.06
CA ASP A 164 6.97 9.84 -12.49
C ASP A 164 6.35 8.42 -12.45
N ALA A 165 6.98 7.46 -13.12
CA ALA A 165 6.58 6.05 -13.08
C ALA A 165 7.12 5.30 -11.84
N VAL A 166 7.73 6.01 -10.89
CA VAL A 166 8.10 5.46 -9.58
C VAL A 166 7.52 6.32 -8.45
N GLY A 167 7.20 5.70 -7.33
CA GLY A 167 6.68 6.38 -6.16
C GLY A 167 6.86 5.54 -4.89
N ALA A 168 6.27 6.03 -3.80
CA ALA A 168 6.27 5.35 -2.52
C ALA A 168 4.89 4.74 -2.21
N LEU A 169 4.91 3.53 -1.71
CA LEU A 169 3.85 2.99 -0.89
C LEU A 169 4.24 3.25 0.56
N TRP A 170 3.50 4.12 1.23
CA TRP A 170 3.71 4.37 2.64
C TRP A 170 2.96 3.34 3.48
N ASP A 171 3.66 2.36 4.01
CA ASP A 171 3.14 1.60 5.13
C ASP A 171 3.38 2.43 6.41
N VAL A 172 2.31 2.93 7.02
CA VAL A 172 2.44 3.84 8.17
C VAL A 172 3.07 3.19 9.40
N HIS A 173 2.95 1.87 9.50
CA HIS A 173 3.47 1.07 10.60
C HIS A 173 5.01 1.00 10.60
N HIS A 174 5.62 0.77 9.43
CA HIS A 174 7.02 0.40 9.36
C HIS A 174 7.98 1.53 9.77
N PRO A 175 7.91 2.76 9.20
CA PRO A 175 8.74 3.89 9.65
C PRO A 175 8.53 4.20 11.13
N TYR A 176 7.29 4.18 11.60
CA TYR A 176 6.98 4.43 13.00
C TYR A 176 7.60 3.38 13.94
N ARG A 177 7.39 2.09 13.65
CA ARG A 177 7.84 0.98 14.50
C ARG A 177 9.34 0.75 14.47
N PHE A 178 9.95 0.85 13.30
CA PHE A 178 11.31 0.37 13.09
C PHE A 178 12.34 1.47 12.91
N ALA A 179 11.93 2.68 12.50
CA ALA A 179 12.80 3.85 12.41
C ALA A 179 12.46 4.93 13.45
N GLY A 180 11.36 4.78 14.21
CA GLY A 180 10.93 5.81 15.17
C GLY A 180 10.49 7.12 14.51
N GLU A 181 10.13 7.07 13.22
CA GLU A 181 9.71 8.25 12.49
C GLU A 181 8.26 8.65 12.80
N SER A 182 8.04 9.95 12.98
CA SER A 182 6.69 10.51 13.03
C SER A 182 6.07 10.60 11.63
N ALA A 183 4.75 10.68 11.56
CA ALA A 183 4.02 10.91 10.32
C ALA A 183 4.49 12.18 9.57
N ASP A 184 4.74 13.26 10.30
CA ASP A 184 5.25 14.53 9.75
C ASP A 184 6.64 14.36 9.13
N THR A 185 7.53 13.58 9.75
CA THR A 185 8.85 13.28 9.21
C THR A 185 8.73 12.53 7.89
N THR A 186 7.91 11.47 7.84
CA THR A 186 7.68 10.69 6.62
C THR A 186 7.10 11.56 5.50
N VAL A 187 6.09 12.38 5.78
CA VAL A 187 5.50 13.29 4.79
C VAL A 187 6.51 14.33 4.31
N LYS A 188 7.37 14.85 5.19
CA LYS A 188 8.43 15.78 4.81
C LYS A 188 9.45 15.14 3.86
N ASN A 189 9.78 13.87 4.07
CA ASN A 189 10.77 13.14 3.28
C ASN A 189 10.20 12.65 1.95
N LEU A 190 8.98 12.09 1.95
CA LEU A 190 8.37 11.44 0.79
C LEU A 190 7.35 12.30 0.05
N GLY A 191 6.56 13.11 0.76
CA GLY A 191 5.63 14.08 0.18
C GLY A 191 4.86 13.59 -1.05
N ALA A 192 5.15 14.21 -2.20
CA ALA A 192 4.49 13.91 -3.47
C ALA A 192 4.77 12.50 -4.04
N TYR A 193 5.77 11.78 -3.51
CA TYR A 193 6.04 10.39 -3.90
C TYR A 193 5.00 9.41 -3.32
N ILE A 194 4.29 9.75 -2.25
CA ILE A 194 3.27 8.89 -1.64
C ILE A 194 2.07 8.76 -2.58
N LYS A 195 1.88 7.56 -3.13
CA LYS A 195 0.78 7.25 -4.06
C LYS A 195 -0.23 6.26 -3.49
N TYR A 196 0.18 5.45 -2.52
CA TYR A 196 -0.64 4.41 -1.91
C TYR A 196 -0.25 4.24 -0.44
N VAL A 197 -1.22 3.86 0.40
CA VAL A 197 -1.00 3.78 1.84
C VAL A 197 -1.45 2.43 2.38
N HIS A 198 -0.55 1.75 3.09
CA HIS A 198 -0.89 0.61 3.92
C HIS A 198 -1.11 1.03 5.37
N VAL A 199 -2.12 0.45 5.99
CA VAL A 199 -2.40 0.61 7.42
C VAL A 199 -2.56 -0.74 8.08
N LYS A 200 -2.04 -0.83 9.29
CA LYS A 200 -2.21 -1.91 10.25
C LYS A 200 -1.90 -1.39 11.63
N ASP A 201 -2.41 -2.03 12.65
CA ASP A 201 -2.16 -1.62 14.03
C ASP A 201 -1.46 -2.73 14.81
N SER A 202 -0.74 -2.37 15.85
CA SER A 202 0.02 -3.31 16.68
C SER A 202 0.39 -2.70 18.01
N VAL A 203 0.86 -3.55 18.93
CA VAL A 203 1.61 -3.15 20.12
C VAL A 203 2.97 -3.85 20.12
N MET A 204 3.95 -3.29 20.83
CA MET A 204 5.18 -4.02 21.15
C MET A 204 4.97 -4.86 22.38
N GLN A 205 5.11 -6.19 22.26
CA GLN A 205 5.02 -7.14 23.34
C GLN A 205 6.29 -7.98 23.39
N ASP A 206 7.00 -7.96 24.50
CA ASP A 206 8.26 -8.69 24.70
C ASP A 206 9.29 -8.45 23.57
N GLY A 207 9.38 -7.21 23.09
CA GLY A 207 10.28 -6.80 22.02
C GLY A 207 9.86 -7.25 20.62
N LYS A 208 8.66 -7.79 20.45
CA LYS A 208 8.09 -8.24 19.17
C LYS A 208 6.83 -7.46 18.83
N VAL A 209 6.59 -7.31 17.54
CA VAL A 209 5.33 -6.76 17.02
C VAL A 209 4.20 -7.77 17.27
N SER A 210 3.13 -7.33 17.91
CA SER A 210 1.89 -8.08 18.09
C SER A 210 0.77 -7.30 17.43
N TYR A 211 0.28 -7.78 16.28
CA TYR A 211 -0.76 -7.11 15.51
C TYR A 211 -2.08 -7.04 16.27
N ARG A 212 -2.81 -5.96 16.07
CA ARG A 212 -4.12 -5.65 16.64
C ARG A 212 -5.07 -5.16 15.58
N MET A 213 -6.36 -5.27 15.80
CA MET A 213 -7.34 -4.59 14.98
C MET A 213 -7.14 -3.07 15.08
N MET A 214 -7.52 -2.34 14.04
CA MET A 214 -7.32 -0.89 14.00
C MET A 214 -7.93 -0.20 15.22
N GLY A 215 -7.14 0.61 15.91
CA GLY A 215 -7.53 1.31 17.13
C GLY A 215 -7.36 0.50 18.43
N GLU A 216 -6.94 -0.76 18.37
CA GLU A 216 -6.63 -1.59 19.54
C GLU A 216 -5.13 -1.69 19.82
N GLY A 217 -4.30 -1.10 18.95
CA GLY A 217 -2.86 -0.95 19.14
C GLY A 217 -2.47 0.38 19.76
N ASP A 218 -1.23 0.78 19.53
CA ASP A 218 -0.67 2.02 20.05
C ASP A 218 -0.06 2.91 18.96
N LEU A 219 -0.40 2.65 17.68
CA LEU A 219 0.00 3.52 16.59
C LEU A 219 -0.80 4.83 16.64
N PRO A 220 -0.15 5.99 16.42
CA PRO A 220 -0.80 7.30 16.45
C PRO A 220 -1.57 7.55 15.14
N PHE A 221 -2.69 6.83 14.95
CA PHE A 221 -3.42 6.84 13.69
C PHE A 221 -4.00 8.23 13.34
N ASP A 222 -4.37 9.02 14.34
CA ASP A 222 -4.80 10.41 14.13
C ASP A 222 -3.69 11.25 13.45
N ASP A 223 -2.42 11.07 13.86
CA ASP A 223 -1.28 11.78 13.26
C ASP A 223 -1.06 11.35 11.81
N PHE A 224 -1.20 10.06 11.49
CA PHE A 224 -1.11 9.58 10.10
C PHE A 224 -2.21 10.18 9.23
N MET A 225 -3.44 10.22 9.73
CA MET A 225 -4.56 10.81 9.02
C MET A 225 -4.38 12.33 8.83
N MET A 226 -3.87 13.03 9.82
CA MET A 226 -3.53 14.45 9.72
C MET A 226 -2.45 14.70 8.66
N ALA A 227 -1.40 13.90 8.66
CA ALA A 227 -0.31 13.98 7.69
C ALA A 227 -0.81 13.75 6.24
N LEU A 228 -1.65 12.74 6.02
CA LEU A 228 -2.27 12.48 4.71
C LEU A 228 -3.16 13.64 4.24
N ARG A 229 -3.94 14.22 5.15
CA ARG A 229 -4.77 15.39 4.84
C ARG A 229 -3.93 16.61 4.45
N SER A 230 -2.78 16.80 5.09
CA SER A 230 -1.87 17.90 4.77
C SER A 230 -1.32 17.83 3.34
N LEU A 231 -1.24 16.61 2.77
CA LEU A 231 -0.87 16.36 1.38
C LEU A 231 -2.07 16.48 0.41
N ASN A 232 -3.28 16.72 0.90
CA ASN A 232 -4.52 16.56 0.13
C ASN A 232 -4.60 15.17 -0.51
N TYR A 233 -4.20 14.13 0.22
CA TYR A 233 -4.21 12.78 -0.28
C TYR A 233 -5.65 12.28 -0.49
N GLU A 234 -5.97 11.90 -1.72
CA GLU A 234 -7.29 11.38 -2.11
C GLU A 234 -7.24 9.91 -2.56
N GLY A 235 -6.06 9.28 -2.43
CA GLY A 235 -5.83 7.90 -2.82
C GLY A 235 -6.44 6.88 -1.87
N TYR A 236 -5.93 5.66 -1.96
CA TYR A 236 -6.40 4.52 -1.19
C TYR A 236 -5.65 4.36 0.14
N ILE A 237 -6.41 4.07 1.19
CA ILE A 237 -5.91 3.53 2.46
C ILE A 237 -6.30 2.07 2.49
N SER A 238 -5.31 1.19 2.40
CA SER A 238 -5.48 -0.27 2.31
C SER A 238 -5.12 -0.94 3.64
N LEU A 239 -6.03 -1.70 4.19
CA LEU A 239 -5.74 -2.55 5.34
C LEU A 239 -4.83 -3.70 4.89
N GLU A 240 -3.58 -3.70 5.38
CA GLU A 240 -2.67 -4.83 5.21
C GLU A 240 -2.74 -5.76 6.43
N TRP A 241 -3.79 -6.59 6.49
CA TRP A 241 -3.92 -7.62 7.50
C TRP A 241 -3.15 -8.87 7.10
N VAL A 242 -2.06 -9.17 7.79
CA VAL A 242 -1.06 -10.16 7.37
C VAL A 242 -1.40 -11.60 7.76
N LYS A 243 -2.69 -11.98 7.78
CA LYS A 243 -3.16 -13.31 8.19
C LYS A 243 -2.53 -14.46 7.39
N ARG A 244 -2.20 -14.23 6.13
CA ARG A 244 -1.48 -15.23 5.31
C ARG A 244 -0.15 -15.66 5.91
N TRP A 245 0.52 -14.74 6.60
CA TRP A 245 1.83 -14.96 7.21
C TRP A 245 1.75 -15.25 8.73
N ALA A 246 0.66 -14.86 9.38
CA ALA A 246 0.40 -15.02 10.79
C ALA A 246 -1.01 -15.62 10.96
N SER A 247 -1.11 -16.94 10.86
CA SER A 247 -2.38 -17.68 10.79
C SER A 247 -3.22 -17.60 12.07
N ASP A 248 -2.62 -17.21 13.19
CA ASP A 248 -3.26 -16.99 14.49
C ASP A 248 -4.03 -15.66 14.59
N LEU A 249 -3.86 -14.76 13.62
CA LEU A 249 -4.61 -13.51 13.56
C LEU A 249 -6.11 -13.76 13.30
N SER A 250 -6.94 -12.81 13.72
CA SER A 250 -8.39 -12.87 13.52
C SER A 250 -8.79 -12.99 12.05
N ASP A 251 -9.91 -13.62 11.78
CA ASP A 251 -10.41 -13.88 10.42
C ASP A 251 -10.94 -12.61 9.75
N ALA A 252 -10.89 -12.61 8.41
CA ALA A 252 -11.39 -11.51 7.56
C ALA A 252 -12.81 -11.07 7.92
N GLY A 253 -13.69 -12.02 8.23
CA GLY A 253 -15.09 -11.77 8.64
C GLY A 253 -15.23 -10.94 9.93
N VAL A 254 -14.18 -10.83 10.74
CA VAL A 254 -14.13 -9.98 11.94
C VAL A 254 -13.39 -8.68 11.65
N VAL A 255 -12.22 -8.78 11.04
CA VAL A 255 -11.29 -7.66 10.89
C VAL A 255 -11.75 -6.65 9.84
N PHE A 256 -12.31 -7.10 8.72
CA PHE A 256 -12.71 -6.19 7.64
C PHE A 256 -13.92 -5.32 8.01
N PRO A 257 -15.00 -5.87 8.60
CA PRO A 257 -16.08 -5.02 9.12
C PRO A 257 -15.60 -4.03 10.19
N HIS A 258 -14.70 -4.48 11.08
CA HIS A 258 -14.09 -3.62 12.09
C HIS A 258 -13.33 -2.46 11.44
N PHE A 259 -12.50 -2.73 10.44
CA PHE A 259 -11.74 -1.72 9.70
C PHE A 259 -12.64 -0.69 9.02
N VAL A 260 -13.68 -1.14 8.32
CA VAL A 260 -14.64 -0.23 7.66
C VAL A 260 -15.31 0.68 8.68
N ASN A 261 -15.77 0.12 9.80
CA ASN A 261 -16.38 0.91 10.87
C ASN A 261 -15.39 1.90 11.49
N TYR A 262 -14.14 1.49 11.72
CA TYR A 262 -13.09 2.37 12.23
C TYR A 262 -12.79 3.52 11.26
N MET A 263 -12.65 3.24 9.98
CA MET A 263 -12.34 4.25 8.95
C MET A 263 -13.50 5.19 8.67
N SER A 264 -14.75 4.77 8.85
CA SER A 264 -15.93 5.61 8.62
C SER A 264 -15.88 6.90 9.44
N ALA A 265 -15.39 6.83 10.69
CA ALA A 265 -15.24 7.98 11.56
C ALA A 265 -14.26 9.05 11.01
N TYR A 266 -13.26 8.64 10.23
CA TYR A 266 -12.31 9.57 9.60
C TYR A 266 -12.84 10.14 8.29
N ILE A 267 -13.49 9.32 7.47
CA ILE A 267 -14.06 9.72 6.18
C ILE A 267 -15.22 10.71 6.38
N GLU A 268 -16.10 10.45 7.34
CA GLU A 268 -17.23 11.34 7.67
C GLU A 268 -16.75 12.70 8.20
N LYS A 269 -15.71 12.70 9.04
CA LYS A 269 -15.11 13.96 9.53
C LYS A 269 -14.51 14.79 8.38
N ASP A 270 -13.90 14.13 7.41
CA ASP A 270 -13.32 14.82 6.24
C ASP A 270 -14.40 15.44 5.36
N ALA A 271 -15.45 14.70 5.06
CA ALA A 271 -16.60 15.21 4.30
C ALA A 271 -17.27 16.43 4.99
N ALA A 272 -17.28 16.45 6.33
CA ALA A 272 -17.88 17.52 7.10
C ALA A 272 -16.99 18.78 7.21
N LYS A 273 -15.66 18.65 7.20
CA LYS A 273 -14.71 19.73 7.49
C LYS A 273 -14.06 20.39 6.26
N GLY A 274 -14.12 19.76 5.09
CA GLY A 274 -13.44 20.25 3.88
C GLY A 274 -11.95 19.91 3.90
N ARG A 275 -11.14 20.69 3.18
CA ARG A 275 -9.69 20.46 3.08
C ARG A 275 -8.94 20.93 4.33
N LEU A 276 -7.91 20.19 4.67
CA LEU A 276 -6.94 20.57 5.69
C LEU A 276 -5.74 21.26 5.03
N TYR A 277 -5.29 22.38 5.58
CA TYR A 277 -4.06 23.01 5.12
C TYR A 277 -3.23 23.56 6.27
N TYR A 278 -1.93 23.68 6.03
CA TYR A 278 -0.98 24.17 7.01
C TYR A 278 -0.93 25.70 7.00
N ASN A 279 -1.34 26.31 8.09
CA ASN A 279 -1.29 27.77 8.24
C ASN A 279 0.03 28.22 8.85
N ASN A 280 1.06 28.35 8.00
CA ASN A 280 2.41 28.73 8.42
C ASN A 280 2.53 30.20 8.89
N ALA A 281 1.63 31.07 8.40
CA ALA A 281 1.72 32.51 8.66
C ALA A 281 1.11 32.95 10.01
N LYS A 282 0.17 32.20 10.56
CA LYS A 282 -0.56 32.56 11.77
C LYS A 282 -0.20 31.71 12.99
N THR A 283 -0.25 30.41 12.88
CA THR A 283 -0.17 29.50 14.03
C THR A 283 0.89 28.44 13.89
N GLY A 284 1.39 28.16 12.68
CA GLY A 284 2.23 27.01 12.38
C GLY A 284 1.51 25.67 12.58
N GLN A 285 0.20 25.63 12.52
CA GLN A 285 -0.63 24.46 12.75
C GLN A 285 -1.49 24.12 11.54
N TYR A 286 -1.94 22.89 11.44
CA TYR A 286 -2.94 22.48 10.46
C TYR A 286 -4.32 22.98 10.87
N ILE A 287 -5.06 23.53 9.91
CA ILE A 287 -6.44 23.99 10.11
C ILE A 287 -7.35 23.47 9.01
N TRP A 288 -8.60 23.24 9.35
CA TRP A 288 -9.62 22.85 8.39
C TRP A 288 -10.16 24.09 7.64
N GLU A 289 -10.53 23.88 6.36
CA GLU A 289 -11.06 24.95 5.50
C GLU A 289 -12.24 25.68 6.13
N LYS A 290 -13.09 24.97 6.88
CA LYS A 290 -14.25 25.56 7.57
C LYS A 290 -13.91 26.32 8.86
N ASP A 291 -12.68 26.15 9.37
CA ASP A 291 -12.20 26.79 10.59
C ASP A 291 -11.24 27.97 10.27
N ALA A 292 -11.01 28.24 8.98
CA ALA A 292 -10.12 29.29 8.49
C ALA A 292 -10.90 30.57 8.20
#